data_83c66eff0aa726c28040c5e2231cad4b
#
_entry.id   83c66eff0aa726c28040c5e2231cad4b
#
_cell.length_a   1.000
_cell.length_b   1.000
_cell.length_c   1.000
_cell.angle_alpha   90.00
_cell.angle_beta   90.00
_cell.angle_gamma   90.00
#
_symmetry.space_group_name_H-M   'P 1'
#
loop_
_entity.id
_entity.type
_entity.pdbx_description
1 polymer ?
#
loop_
_entity_poly.entity_id
_entity_poly.type
_entity_poly.pdbx_seq_one_letter_code
_entity_poly.pdbx_strand_id
1 'polypeptide(L)'
;MARALAIDPNILLMDEPFGAVDPLVRSDLQQELLAVQKKLAKTVLFVTHDIDEAFLLGDQVVILDTGAVVIQQGTPAGILAAPANDFVEAFIGADRGKRALHIEHRGGQRIVVDSDQRVAGRLVEGT
;
A
#
# COMPACT_ATOMS: atom_id res chain seq x y z
N MET A 1 -2.23 -19.07 -8.95
CA MET A 1 -2.23 -18.98 -7.47
C MET A 1 -2.48 -20.33 -6.83
N ALA A 2 -3.53 -21.01 -7.23
CA ALA A 2 -3.83 -22.33 -6.65
C ALA A 2 -2.69 -23.34 -6.82
N ARG A 3 -1.97 -23.29 -7.92
CA ARG A 3 -0.83 -24.18 -8.18
C ARG A 3 0.30 -23.98 -7.18
N ALA A 4 0.62 -22.75 -6.84
CA ALA A 4 1.70 -22.44 -5.91
C ALA A 4 1.39 -22.98 -4.50
N LEU A 5 0.14 -22.89 -4.08
CA LEU A 5 -0.29 -23.42 -2.78
C LEU A 5 -0.33 -24.94 -2.77
N ALA A 6 -0.66 -25.57 -3.92
CA ALA A 6 -0.76 -27.02 -4.02
C ALA A 6 0.58 -27.73 -3.86
N ILE A 7 1.70 -27.09 -4.25
CA ILE A 7 3.05 -27.65 -4.11
C ILE A 7 3.77 -27.20 -2.84
N ASP A 8 3.08 -26.43 -1.99
CA ASP A 8 3.57 -25.98 -0.68
C ASP A 8 5.00 -25.38 -0.74
N PRO A 9 5.27 -24.38 -1.58
CA PRO A 9 6.59 -23.78 -1.65
C PRO A 9 6.88 -22.94 -0.42
N ASN A 10 8.17 -22.76 -0.12
CA ASN A 10 8.62 -21.87 0.95
C ASN A 10 8.50 -20.39 0.56
N ILE A 11 8.57 -20.10 -0.73
CA ILE A 11 8.48 -18.75 -1.29
C ILE A 11 7.37 -18.73 -2.31
N LEU A 12 6.46 -17.78 -2.18
CA LEU A 12 5.39 -17.52 -3.16
C LEU A 12 5.74 -16.25 -3.95
N LEU A 13 5.64 -16.34 -5.28
CA LEU A 13 5.80 -15.19 -6.16
C LEU A 13 4.43 -14.78 -6.68
N MET A 14 4.05 -13.54 -6.46
CA MET A 14 2.80 -12.96 -6.96
C MET A 14 3.10 -11.73 -7.80
N ASP A 15 2.71 -11.77 -9.06
CA ASP A 15 2.93 -10.67 -10.01
C ASP A 15 1.59 -10.01 -10.33
N GLU A 16 1.41 -8.78 -9.86
CA GLU A 16 0.19 -7.98 -10.08
C GLU A 16 -1.10 -8.77 -9.80
N PRO A 17 -1.22 -9.44 -8.64
CA PRO A 17 -2.35 -10.35 -8.41
C PRO A 17 -3.71 -9.65 -8.32
N PHE A 18 -3.73 -8.35 -8.03
CA PHE A 18 -4.97 -7.57 -7.92
C PHE A 18 -5.17 -6.59 -9.06
N GLY A 19 -4.35 -6.68 -10.11
CA GLY A 19 -4.36 -5.71 -11.20
C GLY A 19 -5.68 -5.61 -11.97
N ALA A 20 -6.40 -6.71 -12.11
CA ALA A 20 -7.66 -6.77 -12.85
C ALA A 20 -8.90 -6.86 -11.93
N VAL A 21 -8.73 -6.63 -10.63
CA VAL A 21 -9.80 -6.80 -9.65
C VAL A 21 -10.48 -5.45 -9.37
N ASP A 22 -11.81 -5.49 -9.24
CA ASP A 22 -12.62 -4.34 -8.86
C ASP A 22 -12.12 -3.75 -7.52
N PRO A 23 -12.01 -2.41 -7.39
CA PRO A 23 -11.52 -1.78 -6.15
C PRO A 23 -12.24 -2.21 -4.88
N LEU A 24 -13.55 -2.47 -4.92
CA LEU A 24 -14.30 -2.90 -3.75
C LEU A 24 -13.91 -4.32 -3.32
N VAL A 25 -13.73 -5.20 -4.28
CA VAL A 25 -13.31 -6.58 -4.04
C VAL A 25 -11.83 -6.65 -3.69
N ARG A 26 -11.03 -5.75 -4.26
CA ARG A 26 -9.58 -5.70 -4.03
C ARG A 26 -9.25 -5.57 -2.56
N SER A 27 -9.91 -4.66 -1.86
CA SER A 27 -9.67 -4.44 -0.43
C SER A 27 -9.90 -5.72 0.38
N ASP A 28 -10.98 -6.43 0.11
CA ASP A 28 -11.29 -7.69 0.79
C ASP A 28 -10.24 -8.76 0.52
N LEU A 29 -9.81 -8.88 -0.74
CA LEU A 29 -8.78 -9.84 -1.13
C LEU A 29 -7.43 -9.53 -0.51
N GLN A 30 -7.08 -8.26 -0.39
CA GLN A 30 -5.86 -7.83 0.27
C GLN A 30 -5.87 -8.22 1.75
N GLN A 31 -6.98 -8.03 2.43
CA GLN A 31 -7.14 -8.43 3.83
C GLN A 31 -7.07 -9.95 4.00
N GLU A 32 -7.65 -10.69 3.07
CA GLU A 32 -7.56 -12.16 3.07
C GLU A 32 -6.11 -12.63 2.87
N LEU A 33 -5.38 -11.99 1.98
CA LEU A 33 -3.96 -12.31 1.76
C LEU A 33 -3.14 -12.09 3.02
N LEU A 34 -3.36 -10.97 3.71
CA LEU A 34 -2.68 -10.69 4.97
C LEU A 34 -3.00 -11.74 6.04
N ALA A 35 -4.25 -12.16 6.13
CA ALA A 35 -4.67 -13.17 7.09
C ALA A 35 -4.04 -14.53 6.78
N VAL A 36 -4.02 -14.94 5.52
CA VAL A 36 -3.40 -16.18 5.07
C VAL A 36 -1.89 -16.15 5.32
N GLN A 37 -1.25 -15.05 5.03
CA GLN A 37 0.19 -14.88 5.24
C GLN A 37 0.56 -15.03 6.71
N LYS A 38 -0.22 -14.46 7.61
CA LYS A 38 -0.04 -14.62 9.06
C LYS A 38 -0.12 -16.08 9.49
N LYS A 39 -1.06 -16.80 8.90
CA LYS A 39 -1.33 -18.20 9.22
C LYS A 39 -0.25 -19.14 8.71
N LEU A 40 0.19 -18.92 7.46
CA LEU A 40 1.16 -19.78 6.78
C LEU A 40 2.60 -19.43 7.10
N ALA A 41 2.87 -18.17 7.49
CA ALA A 41 4.21 -17.66 7.80
C ALA A 41 5.23 -17.94 6.69
N LYS A 42 4.79 -17.89 5.43
CA LYS A 42 5.66 -18.08 4.26
C LYS A 42 6.18 -16.75 3.75
N THR A 43 7.32 -16.79 3.06
CA THR A 43 7.84 -15.62 2.38
C THR A 43 7.06 -15.40 1.08
N VAL A 44 6.53 -14.21 0.91
CA VAL A 44 5.82 -13.81 -0.30
C VAL A 44 6.57 -12.67 -0.98
N LEU A 45 6.92 -12.86 -2.24
CA LEU A 45 7.46 -11.82 -3.09
C LEU A 45 6.32 -11.31 -3.96
N PHE A 46 5.95 -10.05 -3.75
CA PHE A 46 4.77 -9.45 -4.33
C PHE A 46 5.20 -8.31 -5.25
N VAL A 47 4.84 -8.38 -6.51
CA VAL A 47 5.17 -7.34 -7.50
C VAL A 47 3.92 -6.53 -7.83
N THR A 48 4.03 -5.21 -7.69
CA THR A 48 2.93 -4.30 -8.00
C THR A 48 3.50 -2.96 -8.50
N HIS A 49 2.73 -2.26 -9.31
CA HIS A 49 3.04 -0.87 -9.68
C HIS A 49 2.33 0.14 -8.78
N ASP A 50 1.51 -0.33 -7.84
CA ASP A 50 0.75 0.51 -6.92
C ASP A 50 1.52 0.63 -5.61
N ILE A 51 2.03 1.84 -5.32
CA ILE A 51 2.81 2.10 -4.10
C ILE A 51 1.97 1.91 -2.83
N ASP A 52 0.68 2.23 -2.88
CA ASP A 52 -0.22 2.04 -1.75
C ASP A 52 -0.36 0.57 -1.39
N GLU A 53 -0.48 -0.27 -2.40
CA GLU A 53 -0.57 -1.71 -2.23
C GLU A 53 0.70 -2.29 -1.63
N ALA A 54 1.85 -1.84 -2.13
CA ALA A 54 3.15 -2.26 -1.60
C ALA A 54 3.30 -1.87 -0.13
N PHE A 55 2.89 -0.67 0.23
CA PHE A 55 2.99 -0.19 1.62
C PHE A 55 1.98 -0.85 2.55
N LEU A 56 0.83 -1.24 2.02
CA LEU A 56 -0.19 -1.94 2.81
C LEU A 56 0.22 -3.38 3.11
N LEU A 57 0.75 -4.08 2.11
CA LEU A 57 0.97 -5.52 2.18
C LEU A 57 2.38 -5.92 2.54
N GLY A 58 3.38 -5.07 2.25
CA GLY A 58 4.78 -5.43 2.42
C GLY A 58 5.34 -5.11 3.79
N ASP A 59 6.10 -6.05 4.33
CA ASP A 59 6.95 -5.80 5.50
C ASP A 59 8.23 -5.09 5.08
N GLN A 60 8.74 -5.44 3.90
CA GLN A 60 9.87 -4.80 3.23
C GLN A 60 9.45 -4.44 1.82
N VAL A 61 9.78 -3.25 1.40
CA VAL A 61 9.46 -2.76 0.06
C VAL A 61 10.74 -2.45 -0.69
N VAL A 62 10.81 -2.88 -1.93
CA VAL A 62 11.92 -2.57 -2.85
C VAL A 62 11.35 -1.73 -3.97
N ILE A 63 11.88 -0.54 -4.16
CA ILE A 63 11.50 0.35 -5.26
C ILE A 63 12.50 0.18 -6.39
N LEU A 64 11.97 -0.12 -7.58
CA LEU A 64 12.78 -0.37 -8.76
C LEU A 64 12.55 0.73 -9.80
N ASP A 65 13.64 1.09 -10.48
CA ASP A 65 13.60 1.91 -11.68
C ASP A 65 13.69 1.03 -12.92
N THR A 66 13.58 1.63 -14.08
CA THR A 66 13.73 0.98 -15.38
C THR A 66 15.01 0.15 -15.43
N GLY A 67 14.90 -1.06 -15.97
CA GLY A 67 16.02 -1.98 -16.02
C GLY A 67 16.26 -2.74 -14.72
N ALA A 68 15.27 -2.78 -13.84
CA ALA A 68 15.32 -3.48 -12.56
C ALA A 68 16.44 -2.97 -11.62
N VAL A 69 16.73 -1.68 -11.69
CA VAL A 69 17.71 -1.03 -10.80
C VAL A 69 17.03 -0.75 -9.46
N VAL A 70 17.59 -1.27 -8.38
CA VAL A 70 17.08 -1.00 -7.02
C VAL A 70 17.45 0.42 -6.62
N ILE A 71 16.43 1.24 -6.37
CA ILE A 71 16.62 2.62 -5.94
C ILE A 71 16.60 2.73 -4.42
N GLN A 72 15.67 2.03 -3.78
CA GLN A 72 15.55 2.06 -2.33
C GLN A 72 14.90 0.78 -1.84
N GLN A 73 15.29 0.36 -0.64
CA GLN A 73 14.72 -0.80 0.04
C GLN A 73 14.56 -0.46 1.52
N GLY A 74 13.46 -0.88 2.09
CA GLY A 74 13.22 -0.68 3.51
C GLY A 74 11.80 -0.99 3.91
N THR A 75 11.47 -0.70 5.16
CA THR A 75 10.08 -0.77 5.64
C THR A 75 9.29 0.38 5.02
N PRO A 76 7.96 0.23 4.89
CA PRO A 76 7.12 1.34 4.43
C PRO A 76 7.34 2.63 5.22
N ALA A 77 7.38 2.53 6.56
CA ALA A 77 7.62 3.69 7.42
C ALA A 77 8.99 4.31 7.16
N GLY A 78 10.02 3.49 6.98
CA GLY A 78 11.37 3.97 6.71
C GLY A 78 11.49 4.70 5.38
N ILE A 79 10.85 4.19 4.35
CA ILE A 79 10.85 4.82 3.02
C ILE A 79 10.10 6.16 3.06
N LEU A 80 8.95 6.19 3.73
CA LEU A 80 8.18 7.43 3.86
C LEU A 80 8.92 8.50 4.66
N ALA A 81 9.65 8.09 5.69
CA ALA A 81 10.40 9.02 6.54
C ALA A 81 11.62 9.60 5.84
N ALA A 82 12.28 8.83 5.00
CA ALA A 82 13.54 9.23 4.36
C ALA A 82 13.64 8.70 2.92
N PRO A 83 12.91 9.30 1.97
CA PRO A 83 13.05 8.93 0.56
C PRO A 83 14.49 9.11 0.08
N ALA A 84 15.01 8.12 -0.64
CA ALA A 84 16.42 8.07 -1.00
C ALA A 84 16.84 9.18 -1.99
N ASN A 85 15.93 9.61 -2.86
CA ASN A 85 16.20 10.63 -3.86
C ASN A 85 14.90 11.29 -4.34
N ASP A 86 15.05 12.26 -5.24
CA ASP A 86 13.91 13.02 -5.78
C ASP A 86 12.92 12.14 -6.54
N PHE A 87 13.41 11.09 -7.20
CA PHE A 87 12.55 10.15 -7.90
C PHE A 87 11.61 9.43 -6.93
N VAL A 88 12.16 8.91 -5.82
CA VAL A 88 11.35 8.22 -4.80
C VAL A 88 10.38 9.19 -4.15
N GLU A 89 10.84 10.39 -3.83
CA GLU A 89 10.00 11.42 -3.24
C GLU A 89 8.83 11.78 -4.16
N ALA A 90 9.09 11.97 -5.44
CA ALA A 90 8.05 12.26 -6.43
C ALA A 90 7.10 11.07 -6.63
N PHE A 91 7.65 9.86 -6.63
CA PHE A 91 6.87 8.63 -6.80
C PHE A 91 5.88 8.43 -5.64
N ILE A 92 6.36 8.64 -4.41
CA ILE A 92 5.52 8.63 -3.22
C ILE A 92 4.62 9.86 -3.20
N GLY A 93 5.15 11.00 -3.58
CA GLY A 93 4.47 12.30 -3.56
C GLY A 93 3.24 12.37 -4.45
N ALA A 94 3.21 11.61 -5.52
CA ALA A 94 2.02 11.52 -6.37
C ALA A 94 0.79 11.06 -5.59
N ASP A 95 1.00 10.20 -4.59
CA ASP A 95 -0.06 9.72 -3.70
C ASP A 95 -0.10 10.47 -2.37
N ARG A 96 0.99 11.15 -2.01
CA ARG A 96 1.09 11.89 -0.74
C ARG A 96 0.03 12.98 -0.62
N GLY A 97 -0.28 13.65 -1.72
CA GLY A 97 -1.35 14.64 -1.77
C GLY A 97 -2.71 14.04 -1.43
N LYS A 98 -2.94 12.80 -1.82
CA LYS A 98 -4.17 12.08 -1.51
C LYS A 98 -4.21 11.59 -0.07
N ARG A 99 -3.04 11.41 0.55
CA ARG A 99 -2.93 10.93 1.93
C ARG A 99 -2.81 12.04 2.93
N ALA A 100 -2.39 13.24 2.50
CA ALA A 100 -2.29 14.39 3.37
C ALA A 100 -3.69 14.86 3.73
N LEU A 101 -4.11 14.55 4.94
CA LEU A 101 -5.43 14.86 5.43
C LEU A 101 -5.30 15.92 6.54
N HIS A 102 -6.25 16.83 6.57
CA HIS A 102 -6.33 17.80 7.65
C HIS A 102 -7.79 17.94 8.12
N ILE A 103 -7.95 18.45 9.32
CA ILE A 103 -9.27 18.60 9.93
C ILE A 103 -9.74 20.03 9.74
N GLU A 104 -10.95 20.17 9.22
CA GLU A 104 -11.64 21.45 9.12
C GLU A 104 -12.94 21.43 9.92
N HIS A 105 -13.35 22.60 10.37
CA HIS A 105 -14.63 22.78 11.02
C HIS A 105 -15.63 23.39 10.04
N ARG A 106 -16.68 22.67 9.71
CA ARG A 106 -17.73 23.14 8.82
C ARG A 106 -19.08 22.82 9.44
N GLY A 107 -19.93 23.83 9.58
CA GLY A 107 -21.28 23.62 10.09
C GLY A 107 -21.34 23.00 11.47
N GLY A 108 -20.37 23.31 12.33
CA GLY A 108 -20.31 22.75 13.68
C GLY A 108 -19.77 21.33 13.75
N GLN A 109 -19.33 20.77 12.64
CA GLN A 109 -18.75 19.42 12.58
C GLN A 109 -17.28 19.48 12.18
N ARG A 110 -16.52 18.52 12.70
CA ARG A 110 -15.14 18.32 12.26
C ARG A 110 -15.16 17.33 11.11
N ILE A 111 -14.64 17.75 9.98
CA ILE A 111 -14.52 16.91 8.80
C ILE A 111 -13.06 16.74 8.42
N VAL A 112 -12.76 15.63 7.76
CA VAL A 112 -11.43 15.33 7.25
C VAL A 112 -11.42 15.67 5.77
N VAL A 113 -10.48 16.51 5.39
CA VAL A 113 -10.36 17.04 4.03
C VAL A 113 -9.00 16.67 3.47
N ASP A 114 -8.95 16.28 2.21
CA ASP A 114 -7.69 15.98 1.53
C ASP A 114 -7.05 17.26 0.98
N SER A 115 -5.88 17.10 0.36
CA SER A 115 -5.13 18.22 -0.20
C SER A 115 -5.85 18.95 -1.34
N ASP A 116 -6.83 18.30 -1.98
CA ASP A 116 -7.67 18.88 -3.02
C ASP A 116 -8.93 19.53 -2.49
N GLN A 117 -9.02 19.70 -1.16
CA GLN A 117 -10.17 20.29 -0.47
C GLN A 117 -11.44 19.44 -0.57
N ARG A 118 -11.30 18.17 -0.89
CA ARG A 118 -12.42 17.24 -0.95
C ARG A 118 -12.64 16.62 0.41
N VAL A 119 -13.91 16.47 0.79
CA VAL A 119 -14.27 15.82 2.05
C VAL A 119 -13.94 14.33 1.95
N ALA A 120 -12.99 13.90 2.76
CA ALA A 120 -12.58 12.48 2.82
C ALA A 120 -13.44 11.70 3.81
N GLY A 121 -14.01 12.39 4.81
CA GLY A 121 -14.86 11.74 5.78
C GLY A 121 -15.21 12.67 6.94
N ARG A 122 -15.93 12.12 7.89
CA ARG A 122 -16.30 12.82 9.13
C ARG A 122 -15.51 12.23 10.29
N LEU A 123 -14.98 13.10 11.14
CA LEU A 123 -14.29 12.64 12.34
C LEU A 123 -15.30 12.17 13.37
N VAL A 124 -15.22 10.92 13.75
CA VAL A 124 -16.06 10.33 14.79
C VAL A 124 -15.22 10.21 16.06
N GLU A 125 -15.72 10.81 17.13
CA GLU A 125 -15.05 10.75 18.43
C GLU A 125 -15.48 9.51 19.21
N GLY A 126 -14.57 9.02 20.02
CA GLY A 126 -14.88 8.22 21.18
C GLY A 126 -15.34 6.81 20.90
N THR A 127 -14.49 6.03 20.45
CA THR A 127 -14.73 4.58 20.55
C THR A 127 -13.82 3.95 21.55
#